data_86e78b4e3a5e3c6b6e785a0b79f85093
#
_entry.id   86e78b4e3a5e3c6b6e785a0b79f85093
#
_cell.length_a   1.000
_cell.length_b   1.000
_cell.length_c   1.000
_cell.angle_alpha   90.00
_cell.angle_beta   90.00
_cell.angle_gamma   90.00
#
_symmetry.space_group_name_H-M   'P 1'
#
loop_
_entity.id
_entity.type
_entity.pdbx_description
1 polymer ?
#
loop_
_entity_poly.entity_id
_entity_poly.type
_entity_poly.pdbx_seq_one_letter_code
_entity_poly.pdbx_strand_id
1 'polypeptide(L)'
;MIHTYSTIGLRTNVDFMIWRIGSELDPIQEMTSRLNHTQMAKYLEPSQSFLSMTKRSMYIDKDNPKHVEDRLHIVPGKSDYLFVYPFVKTREWYSRTPDQRQEMMDEHIRIGTKYRSVKLHTTYSFGLDDQEFVVAFETDNPADFLDLVQELRETKASSYTLRDTPMFTCRQRTLEECLAALG
;
A
#
# COMPACT_ATOMS: atom_id res chain seq x y z
N MET A 1 -11.56 -3.80 -10.58
CA MET A 1 -12.07 -3.53 -9.22
C MET A 1 -11.69 -2.11 -8.86
N ILE A 2 -12.56 -1.37 -8.19
CA ILE A 2 -12.33 0.03 -7.80
C ILE A 2 -12.77 0.18 -6.35
N HIS A 3 -11.90 0.78 -5.53
CA HIS A 3 -12.20 1.16 -4.15
C HIS A 3 -11.90 2.65 -3.97
N THR A 4 -12.71 3.32 -3.16
CA THR A 4 -12.58 4.74 -2.86
C THR A 4 -12.42 4.97 -1.36
N TYR A 5 -11.62 5.97 -1.03
CA TYR A 5 -11.27 6.30 0.34
C TYR A 5 -11.21 7.81 0.51
N SER A 6 -11.73 8.32 1.62
CA SER A 6 -11.60 9.73 1.99
C SER A 6 -10.33 9.96 2.79
N THR A 7 -9.67 11.07 2.52
CA THR A 7 -8.54 11.61 3.28
C THR A 7 -8.85 12.99 3.86
N ILE A 8 -10.09 13.46 3.70
CA ILE A 8 -10.53 14.78 4.18
C ILE A 8 -10.26 14.93 5.68
N GLY A 9 -9.59 16.03 6.04
CA GLY A 9 -9.18 16.32 7.42
C GLY A 9 -8.02 15.47 7.95
N LEU A 10 -7.56 14.47 7.18
CA LEU A 10 -6.43 13.60 7.52
C LEU A 10 -5.15 13.97 6.76
N ARG A 11 -5.30 14.61 5.59
CA ARG A 11 -4.19 15.04 4.76
C ARG A 11 -4.51 16.41 4.13
N THR A 12 -3.55 17.31 4.09
CA THR A 12 -3.77 18.69 3.62
C THR A 12 -3.80 18.85 2.10
N ASN A 13 -3.23 17.90 1.37
CA ASN A 13 -3.03 17.97 -0.08
C ASN A 13 -3.74 16.87 -0.87
N VAL A 14 -4.62 16.11 -0.22
CA VAL A 14 -5.39 15.05 -0.85
C VAL A 14 -6.75 14.93 -0.15
N ASP A 15 -7.83 14.97 -0.90
CA ASP A 15 -9.19 14.87 -0.37
C ASP A 15 -9.74 13.44 -0.43
N PHE A 16 -9.41 12.70 -1.49
CA PHE A 16 -9.79 11.29 -1.61
C PHE A 16 -8.79 10.53 -2.49
N MET A 17 -8.83 9.22 -2.38
CA MET A 17 -8.01 8.29 -3.15
C MET A 17 -8.89 7.27 -3.87
N ILE A 18 -8.49 6.92 -5.09
CA ILE A 18 -9.09 5.84 -5.87
C ILE A 18 -8.05 4.73 -6.03
N TRP A 19 -8.33 3.55 -5.51
CA TRP A 19 -7.53 2.36 -5.73
C TRP A 19 -8.15 1.52 -6.85
N ARG A 20 -7.43 1.41 -7.95
CA ARG A 20 -7.85 0.66 -9.14
C ARG A 20 -7.02 -0.61 -9.27
N ILE A 21 -7.68 -1.74 -9.44
CA ILE A 21 -7.06 -3.05 -9.59
C ILE A 21 -7.59 -3.69 -10.86
N GLY A 22 -6.70 -4.11 -11.74
CA GLY A 22 -7.01 -4.75 -13.02
C GLY A 22 -5.89 -5.66 -13.47
N SER A 23 -6.17 -6.57 -14.37
CA SER A 23 -5.19 -7.45 -15.02
C SER A 23 -4.43 -6.77 -16.15
N GLU A 24 -4.99 -5.68 -16.69
CA GLU A 24 -4.48 -4.95 -17.83
C GLU A 24 -4.41 -3.45 -17.52
N LEU A 25 -3.52 -2.73 -18.21
CA LEU A 25 -3.38 -1.27 -18.06
C LEU A 25 -4.46 -0.49 -18.83
N ASP A 26 -4.90 -0.99 -19.97
CA ASP A 26 -5.85 -0.28 -20.83
C ASP A 26 -7.15 0.14 -20.11
N PRO A 27 -7.83 -0.73 -19.32
CA PRO A 27 -9.00 -0.32 -18.56
C PRO A 27 -8.71 0.76 -17.50
N ILE A 28 -7.49 0.76 -16.93
CA ILE A 28 -7.08 1.76 -15.95
C ILE A 28 -6.88 3.12 -16.62
N GLN A 29 -6.24 3.14 -17.79
CA GLN A 29 -6.05 4.34 -18.61
C GLN A 29 -7.39 4.86 -19.14
N GLU A 30 -8.24 3.98 -19.66
CA GLU A 30 -9.56 4.35 -20.18
C GLU A 30 -10.43 5.00 -19.10
N MET A 31 -10.42 4.46 -17.88
CA MET A 31 -11.13 5.07 -16.75
C MET A 31 -10.66 6.49 -16.51
N THR A 32 -9.34 6.74 -16.51
CA THR A 32 -8.77 8.08 -16.33
C THR A 32 -9.19 9.00 -17.49
N SER A 33 -9.14 8.51 -18.72
CA SER A 33 -9.58 9.26 -19.89
C SER A 33 -11.05 9.65 -19.79
N ARG A 34 -11.92 8.72 -19.43
CA ARG A 34 -13.36 9.00 -19.23
C ARG A 34 -13.58 10.03 -18.11
N LEU A 35 -12.86 9.92 -17.00
CA LEU A 35 -12.94 10.90 -15.90
C LEU A 35 -12.58 12.30 -16.40
N ASN A 36 -11.50 12.42 -17.19
CA ASN A 36 -11.05 13.70 -17.74
C ASN A 36 -12.05 14.36 -18.70
N HIS A 37 -12.99 13.60 -19.27
CA HIS A 37 -14.07 14.12 -20.10
C HIS A 37 -15.32 14.54 -19.30
N THR A 38 -15.35 14.34 -18.01
CA THR A 38 -16.46 14.79 -17.16
C THR A 38 -16.33 16.26 -16.80
N GLN A 39 -17.47 16.88 -16.44
CA GLN A 39 -17.45 18.25 -15.89
C GLN A 39 -16.68 18.35 -14.58
N MET A 40 -16.65 17.26 -13.82
CA MET A 40 -15.97 17.17 -12.54
C MET A 40 -14.44 17.26 -12.68
N ALA A 41 -13.87 16.83 -13.81
CA ALA A 41 -12.42 16.88 -14.03
C ALA A 41 -11.82 18.27 -13.85
N LYS A 42 -12.61 19.32 -14.07
CA LYS A 42 -12.18 20.73 -13.89
C LYS A 42 -11.85 21.07 -12.42
N TYR A 43 -12.33 20.27 -11.50
CA TYR A 43 -12.16 20.44 -10.05
C TYR A 43 -11.21 19.41 -9.43
N LEU A 44 -10.67 18.50 -10.25
CA LEU A 44 -9.76 17.45 -9.80
C LEU A 44 -8.33 17.75 -10.20
N GLU A 45 -7.43 17.73 -9.23
CA GLU A 45 -5.99 17.80 -9.41
C GLU A 45 -5.35 16.52 -8.87
N PRO A 46 -4.68 15.71 -9.71
CA PRO A 46 -3.95 14.54 -9.23
C PRO A 46 -2.76 14.97 -8.37
N SER A 47 -2.81 14.71 -7.07
CA SER A 47 -1.73 15.04 -6.14
C SER A 47 -0.64 13.96 -6.14
N GLN A 48 -1.04 12.68 -6.13
CA GLN A 48 -0.14 11.53 -6.10
C GLN A 48 -0.70 10.40 -6.96
N SER A 49 0.19 9.62 -7.56
CA SER A 49 -0.15 8.41 -8.30
C SER A 49 0.92 7.36 -8.05
N PHE A 50 0.51 6.10 -7.84
CA PHE A 50 1.41 4.98 -7.68
C PHE A 50 0.99 3.85 -8.62
N LEU A 51 1.91 3.40 -9.47
CA LEU A 51 1.72 2.23 -10.31
C LEU A 51 2.52 1.06 -9.76
N SER A 52 1.87 -0.08 -9.60
CA SER A 52 2.50 -1.29 -9.08
C SER A 52 1.82 -2.55 -9.57
N MET A 53 2.51 -3.69 -9.48
CA MET A 53 2.00 -5.01 -9.87
C MET A 53 2.08 -5.98 -8.69
N THR A 54 1.18 -6.93 -8.66
CA THR A 54 1.30 -8.09 -7.77
C THR A 54 2.43 -9.00 -8.23
N LYS A 55 3.15 -9.58 -7.28
CA LYS A 55 4.24 -10.53 -7.53
C LYS A 55 4.40 -11.47 -6.34
N ARG A 56 4.75 -12.72 -6.61
CA ARG A 56 5.09 -13.66 -5.54
C ARG A 56 6.27 -13.15 -4.73
N SER A 57 6.14 -13.14 -3.40
CA SER A 57 7.24 -12.78 -2.50
C SER A 57 8.42 -13.70 -2.68
N MET A 58 9.64 -13.13 -2.62
CA MET A 58 10.86 -13.90 -2.57
C MET A 58 11.21 -14.38 -1.15
N TYR A 59 10.56 -13.80 -0.14
CA TYR A 59 10.77 -14.15 1.26
C TYR A 59 9.72 -15.14 1.72
N ILE A 60 10.16 -16.11 2.51
CA ILE A 60 9.35 -17.23 3.00
C ILE A 60 9.14 -17.02 4.50
N ASP A 61 7.90 -17.22 4.96
CA ASP A 61 7.59 -17.35 6.38
C ASP A 61 8.03 -18.75 6.84
N LYS A 62 9.18 -18.83 7.51
CA LYS A 62 9.74 -20.11 8.00
C LYS A 62 8.99 -20.68 9.19
N ASP A 63 8.38 -19.81 9.99
CA ASP A 63 7.61 -20.22 11.16
C ASP A 63 6.24 -20.76 10.78
N ASN A 64 5.74 -20.38 9.61
CA ASN A 64 4.49 -20.88 9.05
C ASN A 64 4.59 -21.13 7.53
N PRO A 65 5.28 -22.20 7.08
CA PRO A 65 5.46 -22.51 5.66
C PRO A 65 4.16 -22.74 4.88
N LYS A 66 3.05 -23.00 5.61
CA LYS A 66 1.70 -23.14 5.04
C LYS A 66 0.98 -21.81 4.89
N HIS A 67 1.48 -20.76 5.50
CA HIS A 67 0.97 -19.42 5.38
C HIS A 67 1.48 -18.79 4.07
N VAL A 68 1.00 -19.33 2.98
CA VAL A 68 1.15 -18.69 1.67
C VAL A 68 0.11 -17.57 1.63
N GLU A 69 0.49 -16.38 2.09
CA GLU A 69 -0.28 -15.19 1.73
C GLU A 69 -0.37 -15.15 0.20
N ASP A 70 -1.57 -15.23 -0.32
CA ASP A 70 -1.81 -15.06 -1.75
C ASP A 70 -1.58 -13.58 -2.11
N ARG A 71 -0.28 -13.26 -2.36
CA ARG A 71 0.14 -11.92 -2.78
C ARG A 71 -0.06 -11.70 -4.28
N LEU A 72 -0.57 -12.68 -4.99
CA LEU A 72 -0.92 -12.56 -6.41
C LEU A 72 -2.33 -11.98 -6.59
N HIS A 73 -3.19 -12.12 -5.58
CA HIS A 73 -4.55 -11.62 -5.61
C HIS A 73 -4.78 -10.62 -4.48
N ILE A 74 -4.99 -9.37 -4.84
CA ILE A 74 -5.34 -8.32 -3.89
C ILE A 74 -6.87 -8.19 -3.84
N VAL A 75 -7.42 -8.32 -2.63
CA VAL A 75 -8.85 -8.12 -2.36
C VAL A 75 -8.97 -7.14 -1.20
N PRO A 76 -8.87 -5.82 -1.47
CA PRO A 76 -9.03 -4.79 -0.44
C PRO A 76 -10.50 -4.48 -0.14
N GLY A 77 -10.72 -3.46 0.70
CA GLY A 77 -12.06 -2.92 0.98
C GLY A 77 -12.83 -3.75 2.00
N LYS A 78 -12.12 -4.45 2.91
CA LYS A 78 -12.73 -5.24 3.98
C LYS A 78 -12.67 -4.56 5.34
N SER A 79 -11.91 -3.49 5.47
CA SER A 79 -11.73 -2.74 6.72
C SER A 79 -11.98 -1.26 6.52
N ASP A 80 -12.31 -0.58 7.60
CA ASP A 80 -12.66 0.84 7.64
C ASP A 80 -11.48 1.75 7.28
N TYR A 81 -10.25 1.34 7.63
CA TYR A 81 -9.05 2.16 7.43
C TYR A 81 -8.09 1.51 6.46
N LEU A 82 -7.45 2.36 5.66
CA LEU A 82 -6.34 2.02 4.79
C LEU A 82 -5.17 2.96 5.07
N PHE A 83 -3.98 2.40 5.26
CA PHE A 83 -2.71 3.13 5.34
C PHE A 83 -1.88 2.74 4.13
N VAL A 84 -1.55 3.70 3.26
CA VAL A 84 -0.82 3.42 2.02
C VAL A 84 0.34 4.38 1.82
N TYR A 85 1.46 3.84 1.37
CA TYR A 85 2.65 4.63 1.07
C TYR A 85 3.60 3.92 0.09
N PRO A 86 4.39 4.70 -0.68
CA PRO A 86 5.48 4.17 -1.46
C PRO A 86 6.61 3.71 -0.55
N PHE A 87 7.36 2.71 -0.97
CA PHE A 87 8.45 2.18 -0.17
C PHE A 87 9.69 1.91 -1.03
N VAL A 88 10.85 2.33 -0.55
CA VAL A 88 12.14 2.18 -1.23
C VAL A 88 13.18 1.69 -0.24
N LYS A 89 13.93 0.67 -0.60
CA LYS A 89 15.11 0.18 0.12
C LYS A 89 16.39 0.91 -0.30
N THR A 90 17.39 0.90 0.57
CA THR A 90 18.73 1.38 0.20
C THR A 90 19.38 0.44 -0.82
N ARG A 91 20.33 0.94 -1.61
CA ARG A 91 21.13 0.08 -2.52
C ARG A 91 21.93 -0.97 -1.77
N GLU A 92 22.32 -0.69 -0.54
CA GLU A 92 23.00 -1.64 0.32
C GLU A 92 22.16 -2.89 0.62
N TRP A 93 20.83 -2.75 0.76
CA TRP A 93 19.92 -3.89 0.90
C TRP A 93 20.13 -4.91 -0.21
N TYR A 94 20.22 -4.44 -1.46
CA TYR A 94 20.34 -5.30 -2.63
C TYR A 94 21.75 -5.87 -2.82
N SER A 95 22.77 -5.29 -2.19
CA SER A 95 24.12 -5.84 -2.17
C SER A 95 24.28 -6.99 -1.17
N ARG A 96 23.34 -7.18 -0.24
CA ARG A 96 23.32 -8.33 0.67
C ARG A 96 22.95 -9.60 -0.07
N THR A 97 23.48 -10.73 0.39
CA THR A 97 23.11 -12.03 -0.17
C THR A 97 21.62 -12.34 0.10
N PRO A 98 20.98 -13.19 -0.71
CA PRO A 98 19.59 -13.61 -0.45
C PRO A 98 19.38 -14.16 0.96
N ASP A 99 20.33 -14.94 1.49
CA ASP A 99 20.25 -15.53 2.84
C ASP A 99 20.29 -14.47 3.93
N GLN A 100 21.19 -13.48 3.80
CA GLN A 100 21.25 -12.35 4.74
C GLN A 100 19.95 -11.54 4.76
N ARG A 101 19.37 -11.32 3.58
CA ARG A 101 18.08 -10.62 3.49
C ARG A 101 16.94 -11.44 4.08
N GLN A 102 16.93 -12.76 3.84
CA GLN A 102 15.95 -13.65 4.43
C GLN A 102 16.03 -13.65 5.96
N GLU A 103 17.24 -13.74 6.53
CA GLU A 103 17.43 -13.70 8.00
C GLU A 103 16.83 -12.43 8.63
N MET A 104 17.09 -11.26 8.02
CA MET A 104 16.50 -9.99 8.49
C MET A 104 14.99 -9.94 8.28
N MET A 105 14.49 -10.56 7.23
CA MET A 105 13.05 -10.64 6.96
C MET A 105 12.34 -11.66 7.84
N ASP A 106 13.01 -12.69 8.34
CA ASP A 106 12.42 -13.64 9.31
C ASP A 106 11.95 -12.90 10.59
N GLU A 107 12.79 -11.99 11.11
CA GLU A 107 12.40 -11.12 12.22
C GLU A 107 11.21 -10.21 11.87
N HIS A 108 11.28 -9.55 10.71
CA HIS A 108 10.25 -8.65 10.22
C HIS A 108 8.90 -9.37 10.02
N ILE A 109 8.92 -10.57 9.42
CA ILE A 109 7.72 -11.38 9.20
C ILE A 109 7.12 -11.82 10.55
N ARG A 110 7.96 -12.28 11.48
CA ARG A 110 7.52 -12.70 12.82
C ARG A 110 6.80 -11.57 13.57
N ILE A 111 7.29 -10.34 13.46
CA ILE A 111 6.61 -9.18 14.05
C ILE A 111 5.29 -8.92 13.31
N GLY A 112 5.30 -8.89 11.98
CA GLY A 112 4.09 -8.66 11.18
C GLY A 112 2.96 -9.64 11.50
N THR A 113 3.29 -10.92 11.76
CA THR A 113 2.29 -11.97 12.05
C THR A 113 1.65 -11.86 13.44
N LYS A 114 2.18 -11.05 14.35
CA LYS A 114 1.53 -10.78 15.65
C LYS A 114 0.22 -9.98 15.48
N TYR A 115 0.17 -9.09 14.50
CA TYR A 115 -0.92 -8.14 14.29
C TYR A 115 -1.92 -8.66 13.24
N ARG A 116 -2.67 -9.70 13.60
CA ARG A 116 -3.63 -10.37 12.69
C ARG A 116 -4.80 -9.49 12.27
N SER A 117 -5.07 -8.41 13.01
CA SER A 117 -6.07 -7.40 12.68
C SER A 117 -5.64 -6.48 11.56
N VAL A 118 -4.35 -6.48 11.21
CA VAL A 118 -3.77 -5.63 10.15
C VAL A 118 -3.44 -6.49 8.94
N LYS A 119 -4.17 -6.29 7.85
CA LYS A 119 -3.94 -6.98 6.58
C LYS A 119 -3.00 -6.18 5.70
N LEU A 120 -1.90 -6.80 5.28
CA LEU A 120 -0.91 -6.19 4.40
C LEU A 120 -1.16 -6.56 2.94
N HIS A 121 -1.11 -5.56 2.06
CA HIS A 121 -1.03 -5.70 0.61
C HIS A 121 0.28 -5.07 0.13
N THR A 122 1.25 -5.87 -0.27
CA THR A 122 2.50 -5.39 -0.86
C THR A 122 2.49 -5.62 -2.36
N THR A 123 2.75 -4.57 -3.13
CA THR A 123 2.91 -4.63 -4.57
C THR A 123 4.26 -4.09 -5.00
N TYR A 124 4.69 -4.40 -6.20
CA TYR A 124 6.03 -4.17 -6.72
C TYR A 124 6.01 -3.17 -7.86
N SER A 125 6.93 -2.19 -7.83
CA SER A 125 7.00 -1.10 -8.80
C SER A 125 8.38 -0.95 -9.45
N PHE A 126 9.31 -1.89 -9.26
CA PHE A 126 10.67 -1.80 -9.81
C PHE A 126 10.67 -1.50 -11.30
N GLY A 127 11.14 -0.31 -11.69
CA GLY A 127 11.18 0.15 -13.07
C GLY A 127 9.83 0.48 -13.70
N LEU A 128 8.73 0.40 -12.94
CA LEU A 128 7.39 0.80 -13.37
C LEU A 128 7.05 2.22 -12.92
N ASP A 129 7.59 2.64 -11.77
CA ASP A 129 7.32 3.91 -11.15
C ASP A 129 8.51 4.32 -10.26
N ASP A 130 8.45 5.47 -9.59
CA ASP A 130 9.54 6.06 -8.81
C ASP A 130 9.87 5.30 -7.51
N GLN A 131 8.95 4.51 -6.99
CA GLN A 131 9.15 3.65 -5.82
C GLN A 131 9.49 2.20 -6.25
N GLU A 132 9.93 1.39 -5.29
CA GLU A 132 10.18 -0.04 -5.50
C GLU A 132 8.98 -0.89 -5.12
N PHE A 133 8.21 -0.41 -4.12
CA PHE A 133 7.00 -1.06 -3.63
C PHE A 133 5.92 -0.02 -3.34
N VAL A 134 4.67 -0.46 -3.41
CA VAL A 134 3.55 0.19 -2.73
C VAL A 134 3.08 -0.76 -1.65
N VAL A 135 3.06 -0.28 -0.41
CA VAL A 135 2.54 -1.04 0.73
C VAL A 135 1.24 -0.41 1.19
N ALA A 136 0.23 -1.25 1.38
CA ALA A 136 -1.08 -0.84 1.81
C ALA A 136 -1.54 -1.76 2.95
N PHE A 137 -1.98 -1.18 4.06
CA PHE A 137 -2.42 -1.90 5.24
C PHE A 137 -3.89 -1.58 5.51
N GLU A 138 -4.71 -2.60 5.68
CA GLU A 138 -6.11 -2.46 6.06
C GLU A 138 -6.32 -2.94 7.50
N THR A 139 -7.09 -2.19 8.27
CA THR A 139 -7.49 -2.58 9.62
C THR A 139 -8.72 -1.80 10.08
N ASP A 140 -9.47 -2.35 11.02
CA ASP A 140 -10.52 -1.63 11.77
C ASP A 140 -9.98 -1.02 13.07
N ASN A 141 -8.72 -1.37 13.44
CA ASN A 141 -8.04 -0.86 14.63
C ASN A 141 -6.74 -0.11 14.26
N PRO A 142 -6.78 1.22 14.11
CA PRO A 142 -5.58 2.02 13.80
C PRO A 142 -4.46 1.93 14.84
N ALA A 143 -4.79 1.62 16.11
CA ALA A 143 -3.78 1.46 17.15
C ALA A 143 -2.88 0.25 16.88
N ASP A 144 -3.47 -0.88 16.44
CA ASP A 144 -2.68 -2.07 16.06
C ASP A 144 -1.72 -1.77 14.90
N PHE A 145 -2.14 -0.94 13.94
CA PHE A 145 -1.26 -0.51 12.85
C PHE A 145 -0.12 0.37 13.35
N LEU A 146 -0.38 1.30 14.27
CA LEU A 146 0.64 2.14 14.89
C LEU A 146 1.67 1.28 15.63
N ASP A 147 1.22 0.35 16.47
CA ASP A 147 2.08 -0.53 17.24
C ASP A 147 2.90 -1.45 16.31
N LEU A 148 2.26 -2.02 15.28
CA LEU A 148 2.94 -2.80 14.26
C LEU A 148 4.10 -2.02 13.61
N VAL A 149 3.83 -0.80 13.14
CA VAL A 149 4.85 0.00 12.46
C VAL A 149 5.96 0.39 13.43
N GLN A 150 5.65 0.70 14.68
CA GLN A 150 6.64 1.00 15.71
C GLN A 150 7.57 -0.20 15.93
N GLU A 151 7.03 -1.40 16.16
CA GLU A 151 7.86 -2.61 16.31
C GLU A 151 8.68 -2.92 15.04
N LEU A 152 8.09 -2.75 13.85
CA LEU A 152 8.81 -2.97 12.60
C LEU A 152 10.00 -2.02 12.42
N ARG A 153 9.94 -0.78 12.95
CA ARG A 153 11.05 0.18 12.92
C ARG A 153 12.27 -0.29 13.71
N GLU A 154 12.09 -1.14 14.70
CA GLU A 154 13.16 -1.68 15.54
C GLU A 154 13.90 -2.84 14.87
N THR A 155 13.38 -3.42 13.78
CA THR A 155 13.98 -4.56 13.08
C THR A 155 15.23 -4.17 12.26
N LYS A 156 16.13 -5.14 12.09
CA LYS A 156 17.30 -4.97 11.21
C LYS A 156 16.90 -4.63 9.78
N ALA A 157 15.82 -5.22 9.26
CA ALA A 157 15.33 -4.93 7.90
C ALA A 157 14.93 -3.46 7.73
N SER A 158 14.45 -2.80 8.79
CA SER A 158 14.05 -1.39 8.77
C SER A 158 15.22 -0.44 8.54
N SER A 159 16.43 -0.76 9.02
CA SER A 159 17.61 0.09 8.83
C SER A 159 18.00 0.29 7.36
N TYR A 160 17.50 -0.56 6.48
CA TYR A 160 17.67 -0.45 5.02
C TYR A 160 16.52 0.26 4.31
N THR A 161 15.65 0.95 5.04
CA THR A 161 14.61 1.78 4.41
C THR A 161 15.20 3.12 4.01
N LEU A 162 15.12 3.43 2.71
CA LEU A 162 15.55 4.72 2.16
C LEU A 162 14.42 5.73 2.22
N ARG A 163 13.19 5.31 1.84
CA ARG A 163 12.01 6.17 1.78
C ARG A 163 10.74 5.35 1.99
N ASP A 164 9.83 5.89 2.78
CA ASP A 164 8.50 5.34 3.04
C ASP A 164 7.46 6.48 3.16
N THR A 165 7.67 7.54 2.43
CA THR A 165 6.80 8.72 2.40
C THR A 165 6.49 9.11 0.94
N PRO A 166 5.36 9.82 0.69
CA PRO A 166 4.33 10.28 1.64
C PRO A 166 3.45 9.13 2.15
N MET A 167 2.98 9.21 3.40
CA MET A 167 2.04 8.25 3.99
C MET A 167 0.62 8.82 3.94
N PHE A 168 -0.34 7.99 3.58
CA PHE A 168 -1.76 8.35 3.51
C PHE A 168 -2.55 7.49 4.47
N THR A 169 -3.19 8.13 5.44
CA THR A 169 -4.24 7.55 6.27
C THR A 169 -5.57 7.82 5.59
N CYS A 170 -6.29 6.77 5.25
CA CYS A 170 -7.50 6.85 4.45
C CYS A 170 -8.66 6.14 5.17
N ARG A 171 -9.87 6.66 5.00
CA ARG A 171 -11.09 6.03 5.48
C ARG A 171 -11.90 5.50 4.31
N GLN A 172 -12.31 4.22 4.35
CA GLN A 172 -13.17 3.66 3.31
C GLN A 172 -14.48 4.41 3.25
N ARG A 173 -14.84 4.87 2.05
CA ARG A 173 -16.10 5.58 1.74
C ARG A 173 -16.49 5.27 0.30
N THR A 174 -17.77 5.33 0.01
CA THR A 174 -18.23 5.33 -1.38
C THR A 174 -17.77 6.60 -2.10
N LEU A 175 -17.76 6.58 -3.42
CA LEU A 175 -17.42 7.77 -4.20
C LEU A 175 -18.39 8.91 -3.92
N GLU A 176 -19.69 8.62 -3.78
CA GLU A 176 -20.72 9.58 -3.43
C GLU A 176 -20.44 10.25 -2.08
N GLU A 177 -20.08 9.48 -1.06
CA GLU A 177 -19.72 10.01 0.26
C GLU A 177 -18.46 10.87 0.20
N CYS A 178 -17.44 10.45 -0.56
CA CYS A 178 -16.22 11.24 -0.77
C CYS A 178 -16.54 12.59 -1.41
N LEU A 179 -17.40 12.59 -2.45
CA LEU A 179 -17.78 13.80 -3.17
C LEU A 179 -18.70 14.71 -2.36
N ALA A 180 -19.68 14.15 -1.64
CA ALA A 180 -20.56 14.91 -0.77
C ALA A 180 -19.81 15.64 0.36
N ALA A 181 -18.68 15.09 0.79
CA ALA A 181 -17.85 15.71 1.83
C ALA A 181 -16.99 16.89 1.34
N LEU A 182 -16.93 17.12 0.02
CA LEU A 182 -16.22 18.27 -0.56
C LEU A 182 -17.09 19.56 -0.59
N GLY A 183 -18.40 19.46 -0.39
CA GLY A 183 -19.36 20.56 -0.40
C GLY A 183 -20.18 20.66 -1.66
#